data_9ffe42bfae54a0b2bb2b5568629a6a6b
#
_entry.id   9ffe42bfae54a0b2bb2b5568629a6a6b
#
_cell.length_a   1.000
_cell.length_b   1.000
_cell.length_c   1.000
_cell.angle_alpha   90.00
_cell.angle_beta   90.00
_cell.angle_gamma   90.00
#
_symmetry.space_group_name_H-M   'P 1'
#
loop_
_entity.id
_entity.type
_entity.pdbx_description
1 polymer ?
#
loop_
_entity_poly.entity_id
_entity_poly.type
_entity_poly.pdbx_seq_one_letter_code
_entity_poly.pdbx_strand_id
1 'polypeptide(L)'
;MEEKKDINALIGELVSYGMENSLVEPADEVYVTNQLLSLFGLNEYEKKGIPAQKRPVHEILDDMLDYAVEHKILEDDTVTARDLFDTKIMGLLTPLPSQVQRRFWEKYEESPKAASDDYYAFSQATNYIRRDRIAKDKKWVAETEYGPIDITINLSKPEKDPRDIAKAGQAKKSGYPSCLLCRENEGYAGHFGHPARQNHRIIPLRLNGEEYFLQYSPYVYYNEHCIIFNKEHIPMKIDRAAFVKLLDFVRQFPHYTAGSNADLPIVGGSILSHDHFQGGNYVFAMAKAPYEKYFAMSGYPDVTAGIIRWPMSVIRLQGKDAVQIADAADHILKAWRAYTDEAAFIYSETEGVPHNTITPIARMRDGLFELDLVLRNNITTEEHPMGVYHPHAEYHHIKKENIGLIEVMGLAVLPARLKKEMALLEDAVLKGEDLRQNEVLEKHADWAEDWMKRYEVGPENIHSIVQAEIGKVFAKVLECAGVYKRTEEGQAAFERFIRVIE
;
A
#
# COMPACT_ATOMS: atom_id res chain seq x y z
N MET A 1 -3.74 -40.91 12.57
CA MET A 1 -2.30 -40.61 12.79
C MET A 1 -1.86 -39.91 11.53
N GLU A 2 -1.70 -38.59 11.61
CA GLU A 2 -1.04 -37.87 10.53
C GLU A 2 0.37 -38.44 10.39
N GLU A 3 0.74 -38.75 9.16
CA GLU A 3 2.05 -39.26 8.82
C GLU A 3 3.09 -38.18 9.17
N LYS A 4 4.01 -38.51 10.12
CA LYS A 4 5.06 -37.56 10.49
C LYS A 4 5.86 -37.21 9.26
N LYS A 5 5.82 -35.95 8.85
CA LYS A 5 6.53 -35.47 7.68
C LYS A 5 8.03 -35.53 7.90
N ASP A 6 8.73 -36.24 7.03
CA ASP A 6 10.19 -36.43 7.09
C ASP A 6 10.89 -35.12 6.71
N ILE A 7 11.68 -34.55 7.63
CA ILE A 7 12.41 -33.28 7.38
C ILE A 7 13.36 -33.37 6.18
N ASN A 8 13.94 -34.56 5.90
CA ASN A 8 14.78 -34.77 4.73
C ASN A 8 13.97 -34.62 3.42
N ALA A 9 12.74 -35.12 3.42
CA ALA A 9 11.82 -34.95 2.29
C ALA A 9 11.46 -33.49 2.11
N LEU A 10 11.13 -32.72 3.19
CA LEU A 10 10.82 -31.32 3.15
C LEU A 10 12.00 -30.45 2.67
N ILE A 11 13.21 -30.74 3.12
CA ILE A 11 14.44 -30.08 2.65
C ILE A 11 14.61 -30.32 1.14
N GLY A 12 14.48 -31.56 0.68
CA GLY A 12 14.56 -31.88 -0.75
C GLY A 12 13.51 -31.16 -1.59
N GLU A 13 12.27 -31.11 -1.10
CA GLU A 13 11.16 -30.42 -1.76
C GLU A 13 11.41 -28.91 -1.83
N LEU A 14 11.86 -28.28 -0.75
CA LEU A 14 12.16 -26.86 -0.71
C LEU A 14 13.34 -26.47 -1.62
N VAL A 15 14.40 -27.26 -1.66
CA VAL A 15 15.56 -27.04 -2.55
C VAL A 15 15.13 -27.20 -4.02
N SER A 16 14.30 -28.20 -4.35
CA SER A 16 13.72 -28.34 -5.69
C SER A 16 12.87 -27.13 -6.08
N TYR A 17 12.02 -26.65 -5.16
CA TYR A 17 11.25 -25.42 -5.34
C TYR A 17 12.19 -24.24 -5.63
N GLY A 18 13.28 -24.10 -4.88
CA GLY A 18 14.27 -23.03 -5.08
C GLY A 18 14.91 -23.06 -6.49
N MET A 19 15.28 -24.25 -6.97
CA MET A 19 15.84 -24.42 -8.33
C MET A 19 14.81 -24.09 -9.41
N GLU A 20 13.57 -24.58 -9.28
CA GLU A 20 12.49 -24.34 -10.25
C GLU A 20 12.10 -22.86 -10.37
N ASN A 21 12.25 -22.11 -9.28
CA ASN A 21 11.94 -20.67 -9.25
C ASN A 21 13.18 -19.78 -9.41
N SER A 22 14.31 -20.34 -9.87
CA SER A 22 15.57 -19.61 -10.10
C SER A 22 16.08 -18.86 -8.87
N LEU A 23 15.83 -19.41 -7.66
CA LEU A 23 16.40 -18.92 -6.41
C LEU A 23 17.72 -19.63 -6.10
N VAL A 24 17.87 -20.89 -6.52
CA VAL A 24 19.03 -21.73 -6.29
C VAL A 24 19.54 -22.22 -7.64
N GLU A 25 20.80 -21.92 -7.96
CA GLU A 25 21.43 -22.46 -9.15
C GLU A 25 21.77 -23.96 -8.94
N PRO A 26 21.80 -24.80 -10.00
CA PRO A 26 22.15 -26.21 -9.85
C PRO A 26 23.49 -26.46 -9.16
N ALA A 27 24.46 -25.56 -9.32
CA ALA A 27 25.77 -25.62 -8.65
C ALA A 27 25.68 -25.40 -7.14
N ASP A 28 24.62 -24.75 -6.65
CA ASP A 28 24.42 -24.36 -5.25
C ASP A 28 23.54 -25.38 -4.48
N GLU A 29 22.97 -26.42 -5.14
CA GLU A 29 22.06 -27.41 -4.54
C GLU A 29 22.60 -27.97 -3.24
N VAL A 30 23.86 -28.49 -3.28
CA VAL A 30 24.49 -29.13 -2.11
C VAL A 30 24.76 -28.12 -1.00
N TYR A 31 25.21 -26.90 -1.37
CA TYR A 31 25.50 -25.85 -0.40
C TYR A 31 24.22 -25.43 0.35
N VAL A 32 23.15 -25.17 -0.34
CA VAL A 32 21.85 -24.78 0.26
C VAL A 32 21.29 -25.92 1.11
N THR A 33 21.34 -27.17 0.62
CA THR A 33 20.95 -28.35 1.42
C THR A 33 21.71 -28.38 2.74
N ASN A 34 23.03 -28.24 2.74
CA ASN A 34 23.84 -28.25 3.94
C ASN A 34 23.55 -27.07 4.89
N GLN A 35 23.20 -25.90 4.37
CA GLN A 35 22.76 -24.76 5.19
C GLN A 35 21.42 -25.07 5.89
N LEU A 36 20.48 -25.70 5.19
CA LEU A 36 19.21 -26.14 5.78
C LEU A 36 19.43 -27.22 6.84
N LEU A 37 20.27 -28.22 6.58
CA LEU A 37 20.65 -29.25 7.59
C LEU A 37 21.20 -28.57 8.85
N SER A 38 22.13 -27.64 8.70
CA SER A 38 22.71 -26.87 9.80
C SER A 38 21.65 -26.11 10.60
N LEU A 39 20.69 -25.47 9.91
CA LEU A 39 19.60 -24.69 10.53
C LEU A 39 18.71 -25.60 11.41
N PHE A 40 18.44 -26.84 10.95
CA PHE A 40 17.61 -27.81 11.66
C PHE A 40 18.41 -28.72 12.61
N GLY A 41 19.71 -28.48 12.76
CA GLY A 41 20.57 -29.28 13.66
C GLY A 41 20.79 -30.75 13.22
N LEU A 42 20.71 -30.99 11.91
CA LEU A 42 20.86 -32.34 11.32
C LEU A 42 22.30 -32.56 10.87
N ASN A 43 22.82 -33.77 11.14
CA ASN A 43 24.19 -34.19 10.77
C ASN A 43 24.23 -35.09 9.53
N GLU A 44 23.08 -35.61 9.13
CA GLU A 44 22.93 -36.51 8.00
C GLU A 44 21.79 -36.10 7.10
N TYR A 45 21.91 -36.38 5.80
CA TYR A 45 20.88 -36.16 4.82
C TYR A 45 20.58 -37.41 4.03
N GLU A 46 19.34 -37.82 4.06
CA GLU A 46 18.83 -38.90 3.21
C GLU A 46 18.01 -38.34 2.10
N LYS A 47 18.54 -38.31 0.87
CA LYS A 47 17.80 -37.80 -0.28
C LYS A 47 16.53 -38.64 -0.52
N LYS A 48 15.37 -38.07 -0.29
CA LYS A 48 14.06 -38.68 -0.55
C LYS A 48 13.54 -38.32 -1.95
N GLY A 49 12.61 -39.12 -2.45
CA GLY A 49 11.90 -38.81 -3.66
C GLY A 49 11.06 -37.53 -3.49
N ILE A 50 11.13 -36.61 -4.46
CA ILE A 50 10.31 -35.41 -4.45
C ILE A 50 8.88 -35.79 -4.90
N PRO A 51 7.83 -35.31 -4.22
CA PRO A 51 6.45 -35.58 -4.62
C PRO A 51 6.20 -35.14 -6.07
N ALA A 52 5.50 -35.99 -6.83
CA ALA A 52 5.14 -35.65 -8.22
C ALA A 52 4.20 -34.42 -8.29
N GLN A 53 3.37 -34.21 -7.26
CA GLN A 53 2.51 -33.05 -7.13
C GLN A 53 3.23 -31.93 -6.40
N LYS A 54 3.44 -30.81 -7.10
CA LYS A 54 4.06 -29.61 -6.52
C LYS A 54 3.12 -28.94 -5.55
N ARG A 55 3.63 -28.58 -4.39
CA ARG A 55 2.90 -27.83 -3.37
C ARG A 55 3.32 -26.35 -3.37
N PRO A 56 2.42 -25.43 -2.96
CA PRO A 56 2.79 -24.05 -2.69
C PRO A 56 3.87 -23.96 -1.60
N VAL A 57 4.80 -23.01 -1.71
CA VAL A 57 5.94 -22.89 -0.78
C VAL A 57 5.51 -22.69 0.67
N HIS A 58 4.39 -21.97 0.92
CA HIS A 58 3.91 -21.77 2.28
C HIS A 58 3.52 -23.09 2.97
N GLU A 59 2.97 -24.06 2.25
CA GLU A 59 2.65 -25.39 2.82
C GLU A 59 3.91 -26.17 3.19
N ILE A 60 4.96 -26.08 2.37
CA ILE A 60 6.25 -26.70 2.68
C ILE A 60 6.85 -26.05 3.94
N LEU A 61 6.79 -24.71 4.00
CA LEU A 61 7.30 -23.94 5.14
C LEU A 61 6.49 -24.21 6.42
N ASP A 62 5.15 -24.30 6.34
CA ASP A 62 4.30 -24.62 7.48
C ASP A 62 4.69 -25.99 8.10
N ASP A 63 4.92 -26.99 7.24
CA ASP A 63 5.39 -28.32 7.69
C ASP A 63 6.78 -28.28 8.34
N MET A 64 7.70 -27.47 7.78
CA MET A 64 9.03 -27.28 8.35
C MET A 64 8.98 -26.53 9.69
N LEU A 65 8.05 -25.56 9.82
CA LEU A 65 7.81 -24.84 11.08
C LEU A 65 7.21 -25.76 12.15
N ASP A 66 6.26 -26.62 11.79
CA ASP A 66 5.68 -27.61 12.70
C ASP A 66 6.77 -28.58 13.21
N TYR A 67 7.64 -29.05 12.32
CA TYR A 67 8.82 -29.84 12.71
C TYR A 67 9.72 -29.07 13.68
N ALA A 68 9.99 -27.79 13.41
CA ALA A 68 10.85 -26.95 14.25
C ALA A 68 10.26 -26.74 15.66
N VAL A 69 8.94 -26.60 15.78
CA VAL A 69 8.22 -26.50 17.06
C VAL A 69 8.28 -27.83 17.82
N GLU A 70 7.97 -28.95 17.15
CA GLU A 70 8.00 -30.28 17.76
C GLU A 70 9.38 -30.61 18.32
N HIS A 71 10.45 -30.25 17.60
CA HIS A 71 11.85 -30.55 17.99
C HIS A 71 12.50 -29.44 18.82
N LYS A 72 11.72 -28.43 19.27
CA LYS A 72 12.18 -27.29 20.09
C LYS A 72 13.33 -26.47 19.45
N ILE A 73 13.39 -26.46 18.13
CA ILE A 73 14.26 -25.57 17.36
C ILE A 73 13.65 -24.16 17.35
N LEU A 74 12.31 -24.10 17.28
CA LEU A 74 11.51 -22.90 17.46
C LEU A 74 10.83 -22.98 18.84
N GLU A 75 11.21 -22.09 19.75
CA GLU A 75 10.72 -22.10 21.14
C GLU A 75 9.30 -21.58 21.27
N ASP A 76 8.95 -20.56 20.48
CA ASP A 76 7.65 -19.91 20.49
C ASP A 76 6.84 -20.30 19.25
N ASP A 77 5.59 -20.70 19.45
CA ASP A 77 4.64 -21.00 18.38
C ASP A 77 3.64 -19.85 18.18
N THR A 78 4.16 -18.63 17.96
CA THR A 78 3.37 -17.45 17.60
C THR A 78 3.56 -17.12 16.12
N VAL A 79 2.61 -16.35 15.55
CA VAL A 79 2.70 -15.91 14.15
C VAL A 79 4.02 -15.16 13.90
N THR A 80 4.44 -14.30 14.83
CA THR A 80 5.69 -13.54 14.68
C THR A 80 6.91 -14.45 14.72
N ALA A 81 6.96 -15.43 15.64
CA ALA A 81 8.07 -16.37 15.74
C ALA A 81 8.18 -17.23 14.47
N ARG A 82 7.04 -17.75 13.98
CA ARG A 82 6.98 -18.49 12.71
C ARG A 82 7.44 -17.62 11.54
N ASP A 83 7.01 -16.36 11.45
CA ASP A 83 7.42 -15.42 10.40
C ASP A 83 8.92 -15.10 10.41
N LEU A 84 9.52 -15.02 11.59
CA LEU A 84 10.96 -14.82 11.72
C LEU A 84 11.73 -16.08 11.23
N PHE A 85 11.24 -17.27 11.57
CA PHE A 85 11.93 -18.51 11.24
C PHE A 85 11.75 -18.92 9.78
N ASP A 86 10.54 -18.80 9.20
CA ASP A 86 10.33 -19.09 7.78
C ASP A 86 11.10 -18.12 6.87
N THR A 87 11.19 -16.84 7.26
CA THR A 87 12.01 -15.86 6.56
C THR A 87 13.50 -16.23 6.63
N LYS A 88 13.95 -16.78 7.76
CA LYS A 88 15.31 -17.30 7.90
C LYS A 88 15.55 -18.52 6.99
N ILE A 89 14.60 -19.45 6.91
CA ILE A 89 14.66 -20.59 5.98
C ILE A 89 14.78 -20.10 4.54
N MET A 90 13.86 -19.23 4.10
CA MET A 90 13.85 -18.70 2.75
C MET A 90 15.07 -17.83 2.43
N GLY A 91 15.64 -17.16 3.44
CA GLY A 91 16.88 -16.40 3.31
C GLY A 91 18.07 -17.25 2.85
N LEU A 92 18.10 -18.55 3.18
CA LEU A 92 19.15 -19.47 2.72
C LEU A 92 19.06 -19.80 1.22
N LEU A 93 17.86 -19.71 0.66
CA LEU A 93 17.63 -19.95 -0.76
C LEU A 93 17.70 -18.65 -1.59
N THR A 94 17.64 -17.49 -0.93
CA THR A 94 17.53 -16.21 -1.63
C THR A 94 18.90 -15.76 -2.15
N PRO A 95 19.05 -15.51 -3.48
CA PRO A 95 20.31 -15.04 -4.08
C PRO A 95 20.82 -13.77 -3.41
N LEU A 96 22.13 -13.51 -3.54
CA LEU A 96 22.75 -12.29 -3.00
C LEU A 96 22.20 -11.03 -3.70
N PRO A 97 22.18 -9.86 -3.03
CA PRO A 97 21.75 -8.60 -3.62
C PRO A 97 22.37 -8.30 -4.99
N SER A 98 23.69 -8.53 -5.12
CA SER A 98 24.42 -8.29 -6.37
C SER A 98 23.94 -9.16 -7.54
N GLN A 99 23.48 -10.38 -7.29
CA GLN A 99 22.93 -11.27 -8.32
C GLN A 99 21.56 -10.80 -8.77
N VAL A 100 20.69 -10.45 -7.81
CA VAL A 100 19.32 -9.97 -8.09
C VAL A 100 19.36 -8.63 -8.84
N GLN A 101 20.22 -7.70 -8.40
CA GLN A 101 20.40 -6.40 -9.07
C GLN A 101 20.93 -6.55 -10.50
N ARG A 102 21.91 -7.43 -10.73
CA ARG A 102 22.42 -7.73 -12.07
C ARG A 102 21.32 -8.26 -12.98
N ARG A 103 20.60 -9.29 -12.51
CA ARG A 103 19.48 -9.90 -13.25
C ARG A 103 18.39 -8.87 -13.58
N PHE A 104 18.07 -7.98 -12.64
CA PHE A 104 17.09 -6.92 -12.87
C PHE A 104 17.51 -5.99 -14.00
N TRP A 105 18.77 -5.52 -14.00
CA TRP A 105 19.24 -4.57 -15.00
C TRP A 105 19.46 -5.24 -16.37
N GLU A 106 19.84 -6.51 -16.41
CA GLU A 106 19.87 -7.30 -17.65
C GLU A 106 18.46 -7.41 -18.26
N LYS A 107 17.45 -7.68 -17.44
CA LYS A 107 16.04 -7.70 -17.87
C LYS A 107 15.52 -6.31 -18.27
N TYR A 108 16.02 -5.27 -17.64
CA TYR A 108 15.64 -3.90 -17.98
C TYR A 108 16.13 -3.49 -19.38
N GLU A 109 17.23 -4.05 -19.87
CA GLU A 109 17.70 -3.86 -21.26
C GLU A 109 16.71 -4.46 -22.28
N GLU A 110 15.96 -5.51 -21.90
CA GLU A 110 14.88 -6.04 -22.73
C GLU A 110 13.68 -5.07 -22.72
N SER A 111 13.19 -4.73 -21.55
CA SER A 111 12.21 -3.68 -21.30
C SER A 111 12.05 -3.41 -19.79
N PRO A 112 11.63 -2.19 -19.38
CA PRO A 112 11.29 -1.90 -17.98
C PRO A 112 10.25 -2.87 -17.40
N LYS A 113 9.27 -3.29 -18.23
CA LYS A 113 8.24 -4.25 -17.83
C LYS A 113 8.80 -5.64 -17.59
N ALA A 114 9.69 -6.13 -18.44
CA ALA A 114 10.34 -7.44 -18.23
C ALA A 114 11.13 -7.47 -16.91
N ALA A 115 11.82 -6.40 -16.55
CA ALA A 115 12.53 -6.29 -15.29
C ALA A 115 11.60 -6.31 -14.08
N SER A 116 10.52 -5.52 -14.12
CA SER A 116 9.56 -5.46 -13.02
C SER A 116 8.79 -6.76 -12.84
N ASP A 117 8.35 -7.39 -13.93
CA ASP A 117 7.67 -8.69 -13.91
C ASP A 117 8.56 -9.78 -13.27
N ASP A 118 9.83 -9.85 -13.68
CA ASP A 118 10.81 -10.82 -13.15
C ASP A 118 11.08 -10.57 -11.66
N TYR A 119 11.29 -9.32 -11.28
CA TYR A 119 11.53 -8.96 -9.88
C TYR A 119 10.29 -9.15 -8.99
N TYR A 120 9.08 -8.95 -9.54
CA TYR A 120 7.84 -9.24 -8.83
C TYR A 120 7.67 -10.75 -8.61
N ALA A 121 7.91 -11.56 -9.66
CA ALA A 121 7.91 -13.02 -9.55
C ALA A 121 8.96 -13.52 -8.53
N PHE A 122 10.16 -12.97 -8.54
CA PHE A 122 11.19 -13.24 -7.54
C PHE A 122 10.71 -12.92 -6.12
N SER A 123 10.09 -11.77 -5.89
CA SER A 123 9.60 -11.36 -4.57
C SER A 123 8.46 -12.26 -4.06
N GLN A 124 7.70 -12.88 -4.96
CA GLN A 124 6.71 -13.91 -4.63
C GLN A 124 7.39 -15.26 -4.33
N ALA A 125 8.36 -15.65 -5.17
CA ALA A 125 9.06 -16.93 -5.04
C ALA A 125 9.86 -17.02 -3.72
N THR A 126 10.43 -15.91 -3.26
CA THR A 126 11.13 -15.85 -1.96
C THR A 126 10.18 -15.86 -0.75
N ASN A 127 8.86 -15.96 -0.95
CA ASN A 127 7.84 -15.81 0.10
C ASN A 127 7.93 -14.47 0.86
N TYR A 128 8.61 -13.46 0.30
CA TYR A 128 8.55 -12.10 0.82
C TYR A 128 7.15 -11.51 0.66
N ILE A 129 6.55 -11.74 -0.51
CA ILE A 129 5.13 -11.50 -0.77
C ILE A 129 4.38 -12.79 -0.43
N ARG A 130 3.67 -12.79 0.69
CA ARG A 130 2.93 -13.96 1.21
C ARG A 130 1.58 -14.10 0.51
N ARG A 131 1.58 -14.80 -0.63
CA ARG A 131 0.40 -14.97 -1.50
C ARG A 131 -0.77 -15.63 -0.79
N ASP A 132 -0.51 -16.58 0.10
CA ASP A 132 -1.51 -17.27 0.93
C ASP A 132 -2.29 -16.31 1.83
N ARG A 133 -1.62 -15.30 2.39
CA ARG A 133 -2.25 -14.26 3.22
C ARG A 133 -3.04 -13.28 2.38
N ILE A 134 -2.46 -12.82 1.27
CA ILE A 134 -3.10 -11.88 0.34
C ILE A 134 -4.37 -12.48 -0.26
N ALA A 135 -4.39 -13.78 -0.53
CA ALA A 135 -5.56 -14.49 -1.03
C ALA A 135 -6.78 -14.46 -0.07
N LYS A 136 -6.56 -14.14 1.21
CA LYS A 136 -7.62 -13.99 2.21
C LYS A 136 -8.35 -12.65 2.13
N ASP A 137 -7.72 -11.63 1.51
CA ASP A 137 -8.31 -10.29 1.35
C ASP A 137 -9.65 -10.38 0.61
N LYS A 138 -10.59 -9.54 1.04
CA LYS A 138 -11.88 -9.41 0.34
C LYS A 138 -11.81 -8.19 -0.56
N LYS A 139 -12.08 -8.40 -1.86
CA LYS A 139 -11.97 -7.36 -2.89
C LYS A 139 -13.22 -7.31 -3.74
N TRP A 140 -13.73 -6.12 -4.01
CA TRP A 140 -14.84 -5.88 -4.95
C TRP A 140 -14.77 -4.46 -5.52
N VAL A 141 -15.58 -4.21 -6.52
CA VAL A 141 -15.76 -2.88 -7.11
C VAL A 141 -17.13 -2.37 -6.72
N ALA A 142 -17.23 -1.13 -6.29
CA ALA A 142 -18.48 -0.46 -6.00
C ALA A 142 -18.70 0.71 -6.95
N GLU A 143 -19.86 0.76 -7.58
CA GLU A 143 -20.26 1.88 -8.43
C GLU A 143 -20.64 3.09 -7.57
N THR A 144 -20.11 4.26 -7.95
CA THR A 144 -20.37 5.53 -7.29
C THR A 144 -20.68 6.62 -8.32
N GLU A 145 -21.11 7.79 -7.87
CA GLU A 145 -21.30 8.96 -8.74
C GLU A 145 -20.00 9.47 -9.42
N TYR A 146 -18.84 9.03 -8.93
CA TYR A 146 -17.50 9.33 -9.47
C TYR A 146 -16.95 8.21 -10.34
N GLY A 147 -17.74 7.18 -10.61
CA GLY A 147 -17.37 5.95 -11.28
C GLY A 147 -17.03 4.82 -10.32
N PRO A 148 -16.52 3.69 -10.86
CA PRO A 148 -16.18 2.53 -10.04
C PRO A 148 -15.01 2.81 -9.12
N ILE A 149 -15.15 2.42 -7.84
CA ILE A 149 -14.12 2.51 -6.80
C ILE A 149 -13.78 1.09 -6.33
N ASP A 150 -12.48 0.80 -6.22
CA ASP A 150 -12.00 -0.48 -5.72
C ASP A 150 -12.04 -0.51 -4.19
N ILE A 151 -12.61 -1.58 -3.62
CA ILE A 151 -12.72 -1.77 -2.18
C ILE A 151 -11.96 -3.03 -1.78
N THR A 152 -11.15 -2.92 -0.74
CA THR A 152 -10.42 -4.05 -0.15
C THR A 152 -10.57 -4.05 1.36
N ILE A 153 -11.03 -5.16 1.94
CA ILE A 153 -10.85 -5.45 3.37
C ILE A 153 -9.54 -6.22 3.48
N ASN A 154 -8.52 -5.57 4.04
CA ASN A 154 -7.20 -6.16 4.16
C ASN A 154 -7.13 -7.15 5.32
N LEU A 155 -6.84 -8.41 5.00
CA LEU A 155 -6.67 -9.52 5.95
C LEU A 155 -5.24 -10.08 5.91
N SER A 156 -4.40 -9.57 5.04
CA SER A 156 -3.02 -10.06 4.84
C SER A 156 -2.06 -9.65 5.97
N LYS A 157 -2.40 -8.57 6.71
CA LYS A 157 -1.64 -8.14 7.87
C LYS A 157 -2.10 -8.91 9.10
N PRO A 158 -1.27 -9.79 9.68
CA PRO A 158 -1.66 -10.57 10.85
C PRO A 158 -1.93 -9.67 12.05
N GLU A 159 -2.94 -10.03 12.85
CA GLU A 159 -3.14 -9.43 14.17
C GLU A 159 -1.98 -9.81 15.09
N LYS A 160 -1.48 -8.85 15.85
CA LYS A 160 -0.37 -9.10 16.78
C LYS A 160 -0.86 -9.90 17.99
N ASP A 161 -0.18 -11.01 18.27
CA ASP A 161 -0.39 -11.78 19.50
C ASP A 161 0.00 -10.90 20.72
N PRO A 162 -0.81 -10.85 21.79
CA PRO A 162 -0.46 -10.13 23.01
C PRO A 162 0.91 -10.53 23.60
N ARG A 163 1.33 -11.79 23.46
CA ARG A 163 2.64 -12.28 23.88
C ARG A 163 3.77 -11.63 23.07
N ASP A 164 3.57 -11.46 21.76
CA ASP A 164 4.53 -10.82 20.87
C ASP A 164 4.64 -9.32 21.15
N ILE A 165 3.51 -8.66 21.49
CA ILE A 165 3.50 -7.25 21.90
C ILE A 165 4.31 -7.07 23.19
N ALA A 166 4.13 -7.97 24.17
CA ALA A 166 4.90 -7.93 25.43
C ALA A 166 6.41 -8.11 25.20
N LYS A 167 6.82 -9.08 24.37
CA LYS A 167 8.22 -9.32 23.99
C LYS A 167 8.81 -8.13 23.24
N ALA A 168 8.07 -7.55 22.28
CA ALA A 168 8.49 -6.35 21.56
C ALA A 168 8.70 -5.16 22.50
N GLY A 169 7.85 -5.00 23.53
CA GLY A 169 7.98 -3.94 24.53
C GLY A 169 9.22 -4.09 25.43
N GLN A 170 9.68 -5.33 25.65
CA GLN A 170 10.88 -5.65 26.45
C GLN A 170 12.18 -5.59 25.64
N ALA A 171 12.10 -5.63 24.30
CA ALA A 171 13.27 -5.58 23.44
C ALA A 171 13.95 -4.20 23.55
N LYS A 172 15.28 -4.19 23.65
CA LYS A 172 16.04 -2.94 23.54
C LYS A 172 15.70 -2.29 22.20
N LYS A 173 15.28 -1.02 22.24
CA LYS A 173 15.12 -0.22 21.02
C LYS A 173 16.47 -0.14 20.31
N SER A 174 16.64 -0.90 19.26
CA SER A 174 17.79 -0.82 18.36
C SER A 174 17.56 0.34 17.39
N GLY A 175 18.56 1.19 17.19
CA GLY A 175 18.53 2.19 16.12
C GLY A 175 18.88 1.61 14.75
N TYR A 176 18.92 0.28 14.60
CA TYR A 176 19.29 -0.43 13.39
C TYR A 176 18.33 -1.61 13.13
N PRO A 177 17.65 -1.62 11.95
CA PRO A 177 17.47 -0.49 11.03
C PRO A 177 16.70 0.67 11.68
N SER A 178 16.93 1.91 11.22
CA SER A 178 16.28 3.09 11.81
C SER A 178 14.76 3.14 11.58
N CYS A 179 14.28 2.61 10.44
CA CYS A 179 12.85 2.44 10.15
C CYS A 179 12.64 1.27 9.18
N LEU A 180 11.36 0.97 8.88
CA LEU A 180 10.96 -0.14 7.99
C LEU A 180 11.38 0.06 6.52
N LEU A 181 11.74 1.28 6.10
CA LEU A 181 12.15 1.61 4.74
C LEU A 181 13.67 1.74 4.56
N CYS A 182 14.45 1.75 5.65
CA CYS A 182 15.91 1.85 5.54
C CYS A 182 16.48 0.65 4.77
N ARG A 183 17.48 0.89 3.90
CA ARG A 183 18.14 -0.16 3.11
C ARG A 183 18.76 -1.26 3.97
N GLU A 184 19.09 -0.95 5.21
CA GLU A 184 19.62 -1.87 6.23
C GLU A 184 18.65 -3.00 6.58
N ASN A 185 17.38 -2.91 6.15
CA ASN A 185 16.44 -4.02 6.23
C ASN A 185 16.81 -5.19 5.30
N GLU A 186 17.49 -4.94 4.18
CA GLU A 186 17.87 -6.01 3.25
C GLU A 186 18.73 -7.08 3.95
N GLY A 187 18.22 -8.30 4.02
CA GLY A 187 18.89 -9.40 4.70
C GLY A 187 18.79 -9.38 6.24
N TYR A 188 18.11 -8.41 6.84
CA TYR A 188 17.99 -8.29 8.30
C TYR A 188 17.17 -9.44 8.91
N ALA A 189 17.70 -10.03 9.99
CA ALA A 189 17.08 -11.19 10.63
C ALA A 189 15.75 -10.87 11.36
N GLY A 190 15.53 -9.59 11.69
CA GLY A 190 14.34 -9.19 12.44
C GLY A 190 14.39 -9.58 13.92
N HIS A 191 13.31 -9.24 14.60
CA HIS A 191 13.01 -9.63 15.98
C HIS A 191 11.53 -9.36 16.27
N PHE A 192 11.00 -9.67 17.46
CA PHE A 192 9.58 -9.50 17.79
C PHE A 192 9.02 -8.08 17.56
N GLY A 193 9.86 -7.05 17.64
CA GLY A 193 9.49 -5.66 17.38
C GLY A 193 9.77 -5.16 15.96
N HIS A 194 10.45 -5.95 15.12
CA HIS A 194 10.83 -5.58 13.76
C HIS A 194 10.84 -6.79 12.82
N PRO A 195 10.17 -6.71 11.65
CA PRO A 195 10.04 -7.88 10.77
C PRO A 195 11.37 -8.33 10.18
N ALA A 196 11.50 -9.65 9.99
CA ALA A 196 12.61 -10.24 9.25
C ALA A 196 12.55 -9.90 7.75
N ARG A 197 13.71 -9.78 7.11
CA ARG A 197 13.90 -9.41 5.70
C ARG A 197 15.02 -10.20 5.03
N GLN A 198 15.36 -11.40 5.53
CA GLN A 198 16.44 -12.22 4.97
C GLN A 198 16.15 -12.69 3.55
N ASN A 199 14.87 -12.84 3.21
CA ASN A 199 14.34 -13.19 1.89
C ASN A 199 13.97 -11.99 1.01
N HIS A 200 14.37 -10.79 1.40
CA HIS A 200 14.06 -9.54 0.70
C HIS A 200 15.30 -8.96 0.03
N ARG A 201 15.13 -8.43 -1.19
CA ARG A 201 16.18 -7.71 -1.95
C ARG A 201 15.61 -6.40 -2.48
N ILE A 202 16.48 -5.40 -2.64
CA ILE A 202 16.14 -4.06 -3.14
C ILE A 202 16.92 -3.74 -4.40
N ILE A 203 16.32 -2.95 -5.28
CA ILE A 203 16.93 -2.55 -6.56
C ILE A 203 17.35 -1.08 -6.49
N PRO A 204 18.64 -0.76 -6.70
CA PRO A 204 19.10 0.63 -6.72
C PRO A 204 18.58 1.35 -7.97
N LEU A 205 18.08 2.57 -7.78
CA LEU A 205 17.61 3.48 -8.82
C LEU A 205 18.31 4.83 -8.69
N ARG A 206 18.26 5.63 -9.77
CA ARG A 206 18.58 7.06 -9.73
C ARG A 206 17.37 7.87 -10.15
N LEU A 207 16.94 8.80 -9.29
CA LEU A 207 15.85 9.72 -9.58
C LEU A 207 16.37 11.15 -9.42
N ASN A 208 16.29 11.94 -10.48
CA ASN A 208 16.84 13.29 -10.50
C ASN A 208 18.31 13.36 -10.03
N GLY A 209 19.11 12.33 -10.35
CA GLY A 209 20.52 12.22 -9.95
C GLY A 209 20.79 11.73 -8.53
N GLU A 210 19.78 11.61 -7.69
CA GLU A 210 19.86 11.08 -6.31
C GLU A 210 19.68 9.55 -6.29
N GLU A 211 20.28 8.91 -5.27
CA GLU A 211 20.17 7.45 -5.08
C GLU A 211 18.91 7.07 -4.33
N TYR A 212 18.12 6.21 -4.93
CA TYR A 212 16.90 5.60 -4.40
C TYR A 212 16.96 4.08 -4.50
N PHE A 213 16.02 3.41 -3.87
CA PHE A 213 15.80 1.98 -4.01
C PHE A 213 14.34 1.68 -4.32
N LEU A 214 14.13 0.63 -5.11
CA LEU A 214 12.82 0.04 -5.38
C LEU A 214 12.68 -1.26 -4.59
N GLN A 215 11.54 -1.44 -3.95
CA GLN A 215 11.10 -2.70 -3.34
C GLN A 215 9.60 -2.88 -3.53
N TYR A 216 9.12 -4.13 -3.57
CA TYR A 216 7.69 -4.38 -3.46
C TYR A 216 7.20 -4.31 -2.02
N SER A 217 5.92 -3.94 -1.85
CA SER A 217 5.26 -4.04 -0.55
C SER A 217 4.85 -5.50 -0.30
N PRO A 218 5.13 -6.07 0.88
CA PRO A 218 4.69 -7.43 1.18
C PRO A 218 3.17 -7.57 1.32
N TYR A 219 2.43 -6.45 1.43
CA TYR A 219 0.98 -6.45 1.62
C TYR A 219 0.18 -6.39 0.31
N VAL A 220 0.79 -6.00 -0.79
CA VAL A 220 0.21 -5.96 -2.16
C VAL A 220 -1.24 -5.48 -2.19
N TYR A 221 -1.48 -4.23 -1.83
CA TYR A 221 -2.83 -3.66 -1.89
C TYR A 221 -3.40 -3.63 -3.31
N TYR A 222 -2.52 -3.50 -4.31
CA TYR A 222 -2.81 -3.54 -5.75
C TYR A 222 -1.64 -4.19 -6.49
N ASN A 223 -1.82 -4.48 -7.78
CA ASN A 223 -0.81 -5.20 -8.57
C ASN A 223 0.55 -4.49 -8.57
N GLU A 224 1.60 -5.24 -8.26
CA GLU A 224 2.99 -4.76 -8.20
C GLU A 224 3.17 -3.54 -7.28
N HIS A 225 2.38 -3.46 -6.18
CA HIS A 225 2.53 -2.38 -5.20
C HIS A 225 3.97 -2.28 -4.71
N CYS A 226 4.63 -1.18 -5.02
CA CYS A 226 6.04 -0.95 -4.71
C CYS A 226 6.25 0.32 -3.89
N ILE A 227 7.40 0.39 -3.24
CA ILE A 227 7.91 1.55 -2.50
C ILE A 227 9.22 1.95 -3.14
N ILE A 228 9.34 3.23 -3.46
CA ILE A 228 10.55 3.86 -3.98
C ILE A 228 11.06 4.79 -2.89
N PHE A 229 12.18 4.46 -2.25
CA PHE A 229 12.63 5.18 -1.06
C PHE A 229 14.05 5.71 -1.21
N ASN A 230 14.32 6.85 -0.57
CA ASN A 230 15.62 7.49 -0.60
C ASN A 230 16.66 6.61 0.11
N LYS A 231 17.87 6.58 -0.41
CA LYS A 231 19.02 5.91 0.24
C LYS A 231 19.25 6.41 1.66
N GLU A 232 19.10 7.71 1.85
CA GLU A 232 19.31 8.37 3.13
C GLU A 232 18.00 8.45 3.92
N HIS A 233 18.08 8.24 5.24
CA HIS A 233 16.94 8.40 6.14
C HIS A 233 16.70 9.89 6.41
N ILE A 234 16.05 10.56 5.47
CA ILE A 234 15.69 11.97 5.54
C ILE A 234 14.17 12.15 5.49
N PRO A 235 13.62 13.20 6.13
CA PRO A 235 12.17 13.44 6.11
C PRO A 235 11.63 13.67 4.70
N MET A 236 10.37 13.25 4.51
CA MET A 236 9.60 13.55 3.29
C MET A 236 9.42 15.06 3.13
N LYS A 237 9.46 15.50 1.89
CA LYS A 237 9.16 16.88 1.52
C LYS A 237 8.48 16.92 0.16
N ILE A 238 7.35 17.61 0.08
CA ILE A 238 6.70 17.91 -1.18
C ILE A 238 7.21 19.24 -1.69
N ASP A 239 7.97 19.20 -2.76
CA ASP A 239 8.52 20.35 -3.47
C ASP A 239 8.74 20.01 -4.95
N ARG A 240 9.31 20.94 -5.71
CA ARG A 240 9.63 20.74 -7.12
C ARG A 240 10.49 19.48 -7.35
N ALA A 241 11.42 19.18 -6.46
CA ALA A 241 12.29 18.01 -6.60
C ALA A 241 11.49 16.71 -6.49
N ALA A 242 10.48 16.65 -5.62
CA ALA A 242 9.57 15.50 -5.51
C ALA A 242 8.79 15.28 -6.82
N PHE A 243 8.28 16.35 -7.46
CA PHE A 243 7.61 16.24 -8.76
C PHE A 243 8.55 15.73 -9.85
N VAL A 244 9.77 16.27 -9.93
CA VAL A 244 10.78 15.80 -10.89
C VAL A 244 11.09 14.33 -10.69
N LYS A 245 11.27 13.87 -9.44
CA LYS A 245 11.56 12.47 -9.12
C LYS A 245 10.41 11.53 -9.51
N LEU A 246 9.17 11.92 -9.24
CA LEU A 246 7.99 11.15 -9.67
C LEU A 246 7.90 11.02 -11.18
N LEU A 247 8.09 12.13 -11.92
CA LEU A 247 8.08 12.14 -13.38
C LEU A 247 9.27 11.35 -13.96
N ASP A 248 10.44 11.41 -13.32
CA ASP A 248 11.60 10.62 -13.70
C ASP A 248 11.36 9.11 -13.49
N PHE A 249 10.72 8.73 -12.39
CA PHE A 249 10.36 7.34 -12.13
C PHE A 249 9.41 6.79 -13.20
N VAL A 250 8.31 7.49 -13.51
CA VAL A 250 7.35 7.01 -14.52
C VAL A 250 7.90 7.08 -15.94
N ARG A 251 8.94 7.86 -16.20
CA ARG A 251 9.71 7.79 -17.46
C ARG A 251 10.53 6.51 -17.55
N GLN A 252 11.16 6.09 -16.43
CA GLN A 252 11.92 4.84 -16.35
C GLN A 252 11.02 3.61 -16.37
N PHE A 253 9.83 3.70 -15.75
CA PHE A 253 8.83 2.63 -15.66
C PHE A 253 7.46 3.13 -16.16
N PRO A 254 7.27 3.28 -17.49
CA PRO A 254 6.08 3.94 -18.04
C PRO A 254 4.77 3.17 -17.85
N HIS A 255 4.85 1.90 -17.47
CA HIS A 255 3.69 1.07 -17.13
C HIS A 255 3.26 1.21 -15.66
N TYR A 256 4.00 2.00 -14.84
CA TYR A 256 3.71 2.25 -13.44
C TYR A 256 3.01 3.60 -13.23
N THR A 257 2.17 3.64 -12.19
CA THR A 257 1.76 4.87 -11.50
C THR A 257 2.65 5.03 -10.28
N ALA A 258 3.04 6.24 -9.95
CA ALA A 258 3.77 6.56 -8.71
C ALA A 258 3.26 7.85 -8.09
N GLY A 259 3.20 7.91 -6.76
CA GLY A 259 2.79 9.10 -6.05
C GLY A 259 3.46 9.21 -4.68
N SER A 260 3.30 10.35 -4.06
CA SER A 260 3.76 10.63 -2.70
C SER A 260 2.58 10.85 -1.76
N ASN A 261 2.69 10.36 -0.54
CA ASN A 261 1.85 10.92 0.52
C ASN A 261 2.17 12.42 0.71
N ALA A 262 1.24 13.14 1.30
CA ALA A 262 1.49 14.51 1.73
C ALA A 262 2.52 14.55 2.87
N ASP A 263 3.25 15.66 2.98
CA ASP A 263 4.34 15.84 3.94
C ASP A 263 3.91 16.47 5.28
N LEU A 264 2.61 16.63 5.51
CA LEU A 264 2.04 17.14 6.76
C LEU A 264 1.29 16.03 7.52
N PRO A 265 1.26 16.08 8.87
CA PRO A 265 0.47 15.17 9.69
C PRO A 265 -1.01 15.16 9.29
N ILE A 266 -1.76 14.13 9.69
CA ILE A 266 -3.21 13.95 9.44
C ILE A 266 -3.50 13.59 7.97
N VAL A 267 -2.93 14.35 7.02
CA VAL A 267 -3.12 14.15 5.58
C VAL A 267 -1.97 13.40 4.90
N GLY A 268 -0.90 13.10 5.67
CA GLY A 268 0.26 12.34 5.23
C GLY A 268 0.15 10.83 5.51
N GLY A 269 1.18 10.10 5.10
CA GLY A 269 1.34 8.67 5.42
C GLY A 269 1.87 8.42 6.82
N SER A 270 2.04 7.13 7.15
CA SER A 270 2.53 6.70 8.48
C SER A 270 4.04 6.90 8.71
N ILE A 271 4.83 7.08 7.65
CA ILE A 271 6.29 7.24 7.70
C ILE A 271 6.65 8.56 7.02
N LEU A 272 6.62 9.66 7.77
CA LEU A 272 7.03 10.98 7.29
C LEU A 272 8.53 11.24 7.45
N SER A 273 9.21 10.44 8.29
CA SER A 273 10.63 10.59 8.62
C SER A 273 11.58 10.05 7.56
N HIS A 274 11.09 9.30 6.58
CA HIS A 274 11.90 8.73 5.51
C HIS A 274 11.28 9.04 4.16
N ASP A 275 11.99 9.79 3.32
CA ASP A 275 11.55 10.20 1.98
C ASP A 275 11.30 8.98 1.09
N HIS A 276 10.05 8.85 0.61
CA HIS A 276 9.63 7.73 -0.21
C HIS A 276 8.40 8.04 -1.05
N PHE A 277 8.25 7.32 -2.14
CA PHE A 277 7.07 7.27 -3.00
C PHE A 277 6.47 5.87 -2.98
N GLN A 278 5.21 5.76 -3.37
CA GLN A 278 4.55 4.47 -3.61
C GLN A 278 4.12 4.41 -5.07
N GLY A 279 4.24 3.23 -5.66
CA GLY A 279 3.89 3.01 -7.05
C GLY A 279 3.44 1.59 -7.33
N GLY A 280 3.22 1.29 -8.60
CA GLY A 280 2.88 -0.03 -9.08
C GLY A 280 2.18 -0.05 -10.44
N ASN A 281 2.01 -1.24 -10.98
CA ASN A 281 1.36 -1.48 -12.26
C ASN A 281 -0.16 -1.59 -12.06
N TYR A 282 -0.80 -0.45 -11.82
CA TYR A 282 -2.23 -0.39 -11.54
C TYR A 282 -2.88 0.90 -12.05
N VAL A 283 -4.07 0.78 -12.64
CA VAL A 283 -4.85 1.92 -13.12
C VAL A 283 -5.96 2.23 -12.12
N PHE A 284 -5.70 3.19 -11.26
CA PHE A 284 -6.65 3.61 -10.22
C PHE A 284 -7.89 4.31 -10.77
N ALA A 285 -8.96 4.32 -9.99
CA ALA A 285 -10.22 4.97 -10.35
C ALA A 285 -10.04 6.47 -10.68
N MET A 286 -9.27 7.21 -9.88
CA MET A 286 -8.97 8.63 -10.11
C MET A 286 -8.28 8.85 -11.47
N ALA A 287 -7.43 7.93 -11.93
CA ALA A 287 -6.79 8.04 -13.24
C ALA A 287 -7.80 8.06 -14.38
N LYS A 288 -8.97 7.41 -14.23
CA LYS A 288 -10.05 7.34 -15.22
C LYS A 288 -11.00 8.53 -15.15
N ALA A 289 -10.91 9.37 -14.09
CA ALA A 289 -11.78 10.52 -13.90
C ALA A 289 -11.62 11.54 -15.05
N PRO A 290 -12.72 12.01 -15.66
CA PRO A 290 -12.67 12.99 -16.75
C PRO A 290 -12.33 14.38 -16.25
N TYR A 291 -11.79 15.20 -17.14
CA TYR A 291 -11.73 16.64 -16.89
C TYR A 291 -13.15 17.22 -16.77
N GLU A 292 -13.37 18.02 -15.75
CA GLU A 292 -14.62 18.75 -15.50
C GLU A 292 -14.50 20.21 -16.01
N LYS A 293 -13.30 20.78 -15.85
CA LYS A 293 -13.00 22.13 -16.30
C LYS A 293 -11.53 22.25 -16.68
N TYR A 294 -11.27 22.81 -17.86
CA TYR A 294 -9.93 23.20 -18.30
C TYR A 294 -9.65 24.67 -17.94
N PHE A 295 -8.39 24.99 -17.72
CA PHE A 295 -7.91 26.35 -17.55
C PHE A 295 -6.50 26.49 -18.13
N ALA A 296 -6.10 27.73 -18.46
CA ALA A 296 -4.78 28.04 -18.98
C ALA A 296 -3.86 28.48 -17.83
N MET A 297 -2.62 28.03 -17.87
CA MET A 297 -1.61 28.50 -16.93
C MET A 297 -0.63 29.45 -17.64
N SER A 298 -0.55 30.68 -17.16
CA SER A 298 0.38 31.68 -17.68
C SER A 298 1.83 31.19 -17.55
N GLY A 299 2.59 31.24 -18.63
CA GLY A 299 3.96 30.74 -18.68
C GLY A 299 4.13 29.26 -19.00
N TYR A 300 3.03 28.47 -19.12
CA TYR A 300 3.08 27.03 -19.42
C TYR A 300 2.12 26.64 -20.57
N PRO A 301 2.31 27.20 -21.78
CA PRO A 301 1.35 27.03 -22.88
C PRO A 301 1.24 25.59 -23.40
N ASP A 302 2.26 24.75 -23.19
CA ASP A 302 2.31 23.35 -23.63
C ASP A 302 1.82 22.37 -22.56
N VAL A 303 1.37 22.87 -21.41
CA VAL A 303 0.79 22.08 -20.32
C VAL A 303 -0.73 22.20 -20.36
N THR A 304 -1.41 21.09 -20.61
CA THR A 304 -2.87 21.00 -20.40
C THR A 304 -3.14 20.92 -18.90
N ALA A 305 -3.92 21.86 -18.39
CA ALA A 305 -4.32 21.92 -16.97
C ALA A 305 -5.84 21.89 -16.83
N GLY A 306 -6.33 21.23 -15.79
CA GLY A 306 -7.77 21.22 -15.51
C GLY A 306 -8.13 20.54 -14.19
N ILE A 307 -9.34 20.83 -13.73
CA ILE A 307 -9.98 20.15 -12.61
C ILE A 307 -10.59 18.85 -13.13
N ILE A 308 -10.38 17.73 -12.43
CA ILE A 308 -11.05 16.46 -12.77
C ILE A 308 -12.27 16.21 -11.87
N ARG A 309 -13.24 15.46 -12.39
CA ARG A 309 -14.43 15.06 -11.64
C ARG A 309 -14.08 13.94 -10.65
N TRP A 310 -13.69 14.33 -9.46
CA TRP A 310 -13.30 13.46 -8.37
C TRP A 310 -13.90 13.96 -7.04
N PRO A 311 -14.15 13.10 -6.03
CA PRO A 311 -14.68 13.57 -4.74
C PRO A 311 -13.74 14.53 -4.02
N MET A 312 -12.43 14.38 -4.22
CA MET A 312 -11.42 15.30 -3.69
C MET A 312 -11.04 16.37 -4.72
N SER A 313 -10.37 17.42 -4.26
CA SER A 313 -9.98 18.56 -5.09
C SER A 313 -8.69 18.28 -5.84
N VAL A 314 -8.77 17.97 -7.13
CA VAL A 314 -7.64 17.54 -7.94
C VAL A 314 -7.45 18.42 -9.17
N ILE A 315 -6.22 18.91 -9.34
CA ILE A 315 -5.76 19.55 -10.56
C ILE A 315 -4.90 18.54 -11.33
N ARG A 316 -5.24 18.28 -12.58
CA ARG A 316 -4.48 17.41 -13.49
C ARG A 316 -3.68 18.24 -14.45
N LEU A 317 -2.38 17.95 -14.53
CA LEU A 317 -1.46 18.51 -15.51
C LEU A 317 -1.04 17.40 -16.49
N GLN A 318 -1.00 17.73 -17.79
CA GLN A 318 -0.60 16.78 -18.83
C GLN A 318 0.25 17.49 -19.89
N GLY A 319 1.33 16.84 -20.36
CA GLY A 319 2.21 17.38 -21.40
C GLY A 319 3.36 16.45 -21.76
N LYS A 320 4.13 16.83 -22.78
CA LYS A 320 5.29 16.06 -23.26
C LYS A 320 6.56 16.32 -22.48
N ASP A 321 6.69 17.52 -21.90
CA ASP A 321 7.89 17.95 -21.21
C ASP A 321 7.74 17.84 -19.69
N ALA A 322 8.43 16.88 -19.10
CA ALA A 322 8.41 16.64 -17.65
C ALA A 322 8.91 17.86 -16.84
N VAL A 323 9.82 18.67 -17.39
CA VAL A 323 10.33 19.87 -16.71
C VAL A 323 9.25 20.92 -16.62
N GLN A 324 8.53 21.20 -17.71
CA GLN A 324 7.43 22.14 -17.71
C GLN A 324 6.30 21.72 -16.77
N ILE A 325 5.97 20.41 -16.72
CA ILE A 325 4.97 19.88 -15.79
C ILE A 325 5.43 20.07 -14.33
N ALA A 326 6.69 19.78 -14.03
CA ALA A 326 7.24 19.97 -12.68
C ALA A 326 7.25 21.44 -12.27
N ASP A 327 7.57 22.36 -13.19
CA ASP A 327 7.55 23.81 -12.95
C ASP A 327 6.14 24.34 -12.75
N ALA A 328 5.18 23.88 -13.55
CA ALA A 328 3.76 24.21 -13.39
C ALA A 328 3.21 23.69 -12.05
N ALA A 329 3.57 22.46 -11.67
CA ALA A 329 3.19 21.87 -10.39
C ALA A 329 3.78 22.63 -9.20
N ASP A 330 5.03 23.07 -9.29
CA ASP A 330 5.69 23.88 -8.25
C ASP A 330 5.05 25.27 -8.12
N HIS A 331 4.64 25.87 -9.24
CA HIS A 331 3.87 27.10 -9.23
C HIS A 331 2.55 26.91 -8.47
N ILE A 332 1.79 25.86 -8.76
CA ILE A 332 0.53 25.54 -8.05
C ILE A 332 0.81 25.27 -6.57
N LEU A 333 1.84 24.50 -6.23
CA LEU A 333 2.19 24.18 -4.84
C LEU A 333 2.52 25.46 -4.04
N LYS A 334 3.33 26.36 -4.60
CA LYS A 334 3.68 27.62 -3.95
C LYS A 334 2.46 28.51 -3.72
N ALA A 335 1.61 28.64 -4.72
CA ALA A 335 0.35 29.36 -4.60
C ALA A 335 -0.55 28.73 -3.53
N TRP A 336 -0.70 27.38 -3.55
CA TRP A 336 -1.53 26.66 -2.59
C TRP A 336 -1.03 26.83 -1.16
N ARG A 337 0.28 26.69 -0.92
CA ARG A 337 0.87 26.87 0.41
C ARG A 337 0.64 28.25 1.03
N ALA A 338 0.51 29.27 0.21
CA ALA A 338 0.26 30.64 0.66
C ALA A 338 -1.24 31.02 0.65
N TYR A 339 -2.12 30.11 0.17
CA TYR A 339 -3.52 30.45 -0.09
C TYR A 339 -4.39 30.34 1.16
N THR A 340 -5.09 31.44 1.46
CA THR A 340 -6.15 31.49 2.49
C THR A 340 -7.45 31.96 1.82
N ASP A 341 -8.54 31.23 2.10
CA ASP A 341 -9.91 31.58 1.71
C ASP A 341 -10.84 31.29 2.89
N GLU A 342 -11.04 32.30 3.73
CA GLU A 342 -11.84 32.18 4.95
C GLU A 342 -13.28 31.74 4.67
N ALA A 343 -13.85 32.18 3.53
CA ALA A 343 -15.19 31.80 3.13
C ALA A 343 -15.35 30.30 2.83
N ALA A 344 -14.25 29.62 2.48
CA ALA A 344 -14.18 28.19 2.26
C ALA A 344 -13.53 27.44 3.44
N PHE A 345 -13.27 28.12 4.55
CA PHE A 345 -12.56 27.62 5.73
C PHE A 345 -11.14 27.09 5.41
N ILE A 346 -10.48 27.68 4.42
CA ILE A 346 -9.11 27.33 4.04
C ILE A 346 -8.15 28.35 4.64
N TYR A 347 -7.27 27.89 5.50
CA TYR A 347 -6.20 28.69 6.11
C TYR A 347 -4.85 28.08 5.72
N SER A 348 -3.96 28.91 5.19
CA SER A 348 -2.59 28.48 4.84
C SER A 348 -1.80 28.09 6.06
N GLU A 349 -2.01 28.81 7.18
CA GLU A 349 -1.38 28.55 8.47
C GLU A 349 -2.26 29.05 9.62
N THR A 350 -2.02 28.51 10.83
CA THR A 350 -2.59 29.00 12.07
C THR A 350 -1.45 29.06 13.10
N GLU A 351 -1.23 30.23 13.71
CA GLU A 351 -0.14 30.44 14.69
C GLU A 351 1.24 30.01 14.18
N GLY A 352 1.50 30.19 12.87
CA GLY A 352 2.76 29.80 12.22
C GLY A 352 2.88 28.31 11.87
N VAL A 353 1.82 27.51 12.09
CA VAL A 353 1.79 26.10 11.71
C VAL A 353 1.13 25.97 10.32
N PRO A 354 1.84 25.46 9.30
CA PRO A 354 1.29 25.33 7.95
C PRO A 354 0.24 24.22 7.85
N HIS A 355 -0.78 24.45 7.00
CA HIS A 355 -1.86 23.51 6.78
C HIS A 355 -1.95 22.99 5.34
N ASN A 356 -1.56 23.79 4.35
CA ASN A 356 -1.70 23.46 2.94
C ASN A 356 -0.52 22.63 2.42
N THR A 357 -0.85 21.52 1.75
CA THR A 357 0.11 20.67 1.05
C THR A 357 -0.59 19.97 -0.13
N ILE A 358 0.15 19.13 -0.85
CA ILE A 358 -0.33 18.38 -2.02
C ILE A 358 0.04 16.91 -1.88
N THR A 359 -0.84 16.02 -2.34
CA THR A 359 -0.57 14.61 -2.64
C THR A 359 -0.39 14.49 -4.15
N PRO A 360 0.86 14.38 -4.68
CA PRO A 360 1.12 14.29 -6.11
C PRO A 360 1.11 12.85 -6.61
N ILE A 361 0.54 12.61 -7.81
CA ILE A 361 0.51 11.28 -8.46
C ILE A 361 0.87 11.44 -9.93
N ALA A 362 1.93 10.75 -10.36
CA ALA A 362 2.44 10.76 -11.73
C ALA A 362 2.17 9.44 -12.45
N ARG A 363 1.98 9.50 -13.77
CA ARG A 363 1.93 8.35 -14.68
C ARG A 363 2.18 8.79 -16.11
N MET A 364 2.45 7.81 -16.96
CA MET A 364 2.43 8.00 -18.40
C MET A 364 1.05 7.64 -18.96
N ARG A 365 0.52 8.47 -19.86
CA ARG A 365 -0.72 8.20 -20.59
C ARG A 365 -0.58 8.66 -22.04
N ASP A 366 -0.77 7.74 -22.98
CA ASP A 366 -0.72 8.04 -24.42
C ASP A 366 0.57 8.76 -24.86
N GLY A 367 1.69 8.40 -24.23
CA GLY A 367 3.01 9.01 -24.49
C GLY A 367 3.21 10.39 -23.86
N LEU A 368 2.29 10.85 -23.03
CA LEU A 368 2.39 12.09 -22.26
C LEU A 368 2.63 11.80 -20.79
N PHE A 369 3.36 12.69 -20.13
CA PHE A 369 3.39 12.75 -18.67
C PHE A 369 2.07 13.30 -18.16
N GLU A 370 1.52 12.68 -17.14
CA GLU A 370 0.34 13.15 -16.42
C GLU A 370 0.65 13.22 -14.93
N LEU A 371 0.37 14.37 -14.31
CA LEU A 371 0.58 14.61 -12.88
C LEU A 371 -0.70 15.15 -12.26
N ASP A 372 -1.30 14.38 -11.36
CA ASP A 372 -2.42 14.81 -10.54
C ASP A 372 -1.91 15.43 -9.24
N LEU A 373 -2.40 16.62 -8.93
CA LEU A 373 -2.11 17.38 -7.73
C LEU A 373 -3.37 17.42 -6.86
N VAL A 374 -3.42 16.57 -5.83
CA VAL A 374 -4.55 16.55 -4.89
C VAL A 374 -4.28 17.56 -3.78
N LEU A 375 -5.09 18.60 -3.70
CA LEU A 375 -4.98 19.63 -2.69
C LEU A 375 -5.37 19.09 -1.32
N ARG A 376 -4.51 19.30 -0.31
CA ARG A 376 -4.71 18.83 1.05
C ARG A 376 -4.58 19.98 2.04
N ASN A 377 -5.30 19.87 3.15
CA ASN A 377 -5.19 20.78 4.28
C ASN A 377 -5.43 19.99 5.58
N ASN A 378 -4.61 20.21 6.60
CA ASN A 378 -4.62 19.44 7.86
C ASN A 378 -5.17 20.21 9.07
N ILE A 379 -5.88 21.31 8.84
CA ILE A 379 -6.45 22.11 9.93
C ILE A 379 -7.40 21.28 10.79
N THR A 380 -7.35 21.51 12.09
CA THR A 380 -8.24 20.89 13.09
C THR A 380 -9.08 21.93 13.79
N THR A 381 -10.23 21.53 14.33
CA THR A 381 -11.08 22.33 15.20
C THR A 381 -11.52 21.50 16.40
N GLU A 382 -12.16 22.09 17.38
CA GLU A 382 -12.76 21.35 18.51
C GLU A 382 -13.82 20.34 18.03
N GLU A 383 -14.59 20.68 17.01
CA GLU A 383 -15.58 19.81 16.38
C GLU A 383 -14.93 18.68 15.57
N HIS A 384 -13.80 18.98 14.90
CA HIS A 384 -13.05 18.04 14.06
C HIS A 384 -11.61 17.87 14.54
N PRO A 385 -11.38 17.22 15.68
CA PRO A 385 -10.04 17.09 16.27
C PRO A 385 -9.10 16.18 15.46
N MET A 386 -9.65 15.34 14.58
CA MET A 386 -8.88 14.50 13.66
C MET A 386 -8.60 15.20 12.31
N GLY A 387 -9.14 16.39 12.08
CA GLY A 387 -9.02 17.17 10.85
C GLY A 387 -10.37 17.55 10.27
N VAL A 388 -10.50 18.79 9.79
CA VAL A 388 -11.71 19.26 9.08
C VAL A 388 -11.84 18.54 7.73
N TYR A 389 -10.72 18.30 7.06
CA TYR A 389 -10.62 17.58 5.78
C TYR A 389 -10.17 16.12 6.01
N HIS A 390 -10.97 15.40 6.80
CA HIS A 390 -10.75 14.05 7.26
C HIS A 390 -12.10 13.31 7.29
N PRO A 391 -12.16 11.97 7.29
CA PRO A 391 -13.42 11.25 7.48
C PRO A 391 -14.16 11.74 8.74
N HIS A 392 -15.41 12.18 8.57
CA HIS A 392 -16.23 12.67 9.66
C HIS A 392 -16.82 11.52 10.48
N ALA A 393 -17.26 11.82 11.71
CA ALA A 393 -17.64 10.84 12.73
C ALA A 393 -18.72 9.86 12.27
N GLU A 394 -19.70 10.33 11.46
CA GLU A 394 -20.78 9.51 10.91
C GLU A 394 -20.31 8.36 10.02
N TYR A 395 -19.08 8.48 9.42
CA TYR A 395 -18.49 7.46 8.55
C TYR A 395 -17.46 6.58 9.25
N HIS A 396 -17.15 6.86 10.54
CA HIS A 396 -16.12 6.11 11.30
C HIS A 396 -16.46 4.63 11.50
N HIS A 397 -17.72 4.27 11.38
CA HIS A 397 -18.14 2.87 11.44
C HIS A 397 -17.55 2.04 10.28
N ILE A 398 -17.24 2.67 9.13
CA ILE A 398 -16.57 2.07 7.97
C ILE A 398 -15.10 2.46 7.91
N LYS A 399 -14.78 3.78 7.90
CA LYS A 399 -13.40 4.28 7.75
C LYS A 399 -13.16 5.45 8.70
N LYS A 400 -12.26 5.25 9.66
CA LYS A 400 -11.86 6.27 10.64
C LYS A 400 -10.43 6.79 10.40
N GLU A 401 -9.58 5.98 9.79
CA GLU A 401 -8.16 6.26 9.59
C GLU A 401 -7.95 7.39 8.58
N ASN A 402 -6.77 8.00 8.62
CA ASN A 402 -6.36 9.04 7.67
C ASN A 402 -6.46 8.54 6.22
N ILE A 403 -6.82 9.44 5.31
CA ILE A 403 -6.87 9.18 3.87
C ILE A 403 -5.48 9.42 3.28
N GLY A 404 -4.77 8.33 3.03
CA GLY A 404 -3.45 8.33 2.40
C GLY A 404 -3.50 8.24 0.87
N LEU A 405 -2.32 8.13 0.24
CA LEU A 405 -2.15 8.12 -1.21
C LEU A 405 -3.06 7.09 -1.91
N ILE A 406 -3.15 5.87 -1.40
CA ILE A 406 -3.88 4.76 -2.03
C ILE A 406 -5.39 5.07 -2.04
N GLU A 407 -5.92 5.53 -0.91
CA GLU A 407 -7.34 5.89 -0.79
C GLU A 407 -7.68 7.10 -1.64
N VAL A 408 -6.80 8.10 -1.69
CA VAL A 408 -6.96 9.29 -2.56
C VAL A 408 -7.17 8.90 -4.02
N MET A 409 -6.46 7.87 -4.49
CA MET A 409 -6.56 7.37 -5.86
C MET A 409 -7.81 6.51 -6.14
N GLY A 410 -8.63 6.22 -5.11
CA GLY A 410 -9.88 5.47 -5.25
C GLY A 410 -9.75 3.97 -5.02
N LEU A 411 -8.80 3.54 -4.18
CA LEU A 411 -8.75 2.19 -3.65
C LEU A 411 -8.94 2.25 -2.13
N ALA A 412 -10.12 1.86 -1.65
CA ALA A 412 -10.41 1.80 -0.23
C ALA A 412 -9.65 0.64 0.42
N VAL A 413 -8.78 0.94 1.37
CA VAL A 413 -8.17 -0.06 2.25
C VAL A 413 -8.90 -0.01 3.59
N LEU A 414 -9.77 -1.00 3.80
CA LEU A 414 -10.66 -1.06 4.95
C LEU A 414 -10.13 -2.03 6.03
N PRO A 415 -10.44 -1.79 7.31
CA PRO A 415 -9.94 -2.59 8.42
C PRO A 415 -10.55 -4.00 8.45
N ALA A 416 -9.76 -4.98 8.92
CA ALA A 416 -10.13 -6.39 8.98
C ALA A 416 -11.41 -6.68 9.77
N ARG A 417 -11.72 -5.86 10.81
CA ARG A 417 -12.95 -5.98 11.62
C ARG A 417 -14.21 -6.02 10.76
N LEU A 418 -14.25 -5.28 9.66
CA LEU A 418 -15.43 -5.18 8.80
C LEU A 418 -15.85 -6.52 8.19
N LYS A 419 -14.92 -7.48 8.00
CA LYS A 419 -15.30 -8.83 7.55
C LYS A 419 -16.29 -9.51 8.49
N LYS A 420 -16.05 -9.44 9.80
CA LYS A 420 -16.92 -10.04 10.82
C LYS A 420 -18.16 -9.19 11.06
N GLU A 421 -17.98 -7.88 11.14
CA GLU A 421 -19.06 -6.93 11.41
C GLU A 421 -20.13 -6.97 10.30
N MET A 422 -19.71 -7.02 9.02
CA MET A 422 -20.67 -7.08 7.91
C MET A 422 -21.40 -8.43 7.82
N ALA A 423 -20.73 -9.54 8.10
CA ALA A 423 -21.38 -10.84 8.16
C ALA A 423 -22.45 -10.91 9.29
N LEU A 424 -22.14 -10.33 10.45
CA LEU A 424 -23.11 -10.22 11.55
C LEU A 424 -24.27 -9.29 11.19
N LEU A 425 -24.00 -8.17 10.50
CA LEU A 425 -25.02 -7.23 10.04
C LEU A 425 -25.98 -7.90 9.05
N GLU A 426 -25.46 -8.59 8.05
CA GLU A 426 -26.26 -9.31 7.06
C GLU A 426 -27.19 -10.35 7.74
N ASP A 427 -26.66 -11.12 8.69
CA ASP A 427 -27.44 -12.13 9.43
C ASP A 427 -28.53 -11.49 10.31
N ALA A 428 -28.20 -10.42 11.04
CA ALA A 428 -29.16 -9.71 11.90
C ALA A 428 -30.30 -9.07 11.09
N VAL A 429 -29.96 -8.44 9.95
CA VAL A 429 -31.00 -7.84 9.06
C VAL A 429 -31.91 -8.88 8.49
N LEU A 430 -31.40 -10.04 8.04
CA LEU A 430 -32.23 -11.13 7.51
C LEU A 430 -33.15 -11.75 8.57
N LYS A 431 -32.75 -11.72 9.83
CA LYS A 431 -33.56 -12.20 10.96
C LYS A 431 -34.53 -11.16 11.53
N GLY A 432 -34.44 -9.91 11.09
CA GLY A 432 -35.19 -8.78 11.62
C GLY A 432 -34.83 -8.43 13.07
N GLU A 433 -33.57 -8.63 13.45
CA GLU A 433 -33.05 -8.31 14.78
C GLU A 433 -32.85 -6.80 14.93
N ASP A 434 -33.01 -6.26 16.13
CA ASP A 434 -32.72 -4.87 16.46
C ASP A 434 -31.18 -4.67 16.54
N LEU A 435 -30.60 -3.98 15.55
CA LEU A 435 -29.15 -3.75 15.43
C LEU A 435 -28.59 -2.98 16.63
N ARG A 436 -29.41 -2.16 17.31
CA ARG A 436 -28.97 -1.33 18.44
C ARG A 436 -28.78 -2.14 19.72
N GLN A 437 -29.32 -3.33 19.80
CA GLN A 437 -29.13 -4.24 20.94
C GLN A 437 -27.84 -5.05 20.85
N ASN A 438 -27.13 -4.98 19.72
CA ASN A 438 -25.86 -5.66 19.53
C ASN A 438 -24.72 -4.62 19.58
N GLU A 439 -23.86 -4.69 20.59
CA GLU A 439 -22.74 -3.77 20.82
C GLU A 439 -21.80 -3.61 19.61
N VAL A 440 -21.66 -4.64 18.75
CA VAL A 440 -20.85 -4.61 17.55
C VAL A 440 -21.56 -3.88 16.42
N LEU A 441 -22.89 -4.00 16.34
CA LEU A 441 -23.72 -3.49 15.23
C LEU A 441 -24.32 -2.11 15.48
N GLU A 442 -24.42 -1.66 16.75
CA GLU A 442 -25.00 -0.36 17.14
C GLU A 442 -24.44 0.79 16.29
N LYS A 443 -23.11 0.83 16.09
CA LYS A 443 -22.44 1.87 15.28
C LYS A 443 -22.79 1.84 13.79
N HIS A 444 -23.38 0.75 13.29
CA HIS A 444 -23.84 0.59 11.90
C HIS A 444 -25.36 0.78 11.76
N ALA A 445 -26.09 0.91 12.85
CA ALA A 445 -27.56 0.85 12.85
C ALA A 445 -28.18 1.97 12.01
N ASP A 446 -27.81 3.22 12.23
CA ASP A 446 -28.37 4.37 11.48
C ASP A 446 -28.15 4.22 9.97
N TRP A 447 -26.94 3.83 9.57
CA TRP A 447 -26.59 3.57 8.17
C TRP A 447 -27.38 2.39 7.59
N ALA A 448 -27.53 1.30 8.34
CA ALA A 448 -28.26 0.13 7.88
C ALA A 448 -29.77 0.41 7.76
N GLU A 449 -30.37 1.05 8.74
CA GLU A 449 -31.78 1.46 8.72
C GLU A 449 -32.11 2.43 7.57
N ASP A 450 -31.13 3.27 7.16
CA ASP A 450 -31.33 4.17 6.03
C ASP A 450 -31.39 3.40 4.70
N TRP A 451 -30.43 2.53 4.40
CA TRP A 451 -30.45 1.81 3.14
C TRP A 451 -31.53 0.71 3.10
N MET A 452 -31.91 0.09 4.22
CA MET A 452 -33.04 -0.84 4.26
C MET A 452 -34.37 -0.21 3.80
N LYS A 453 -34.55 1.10 3.93
CA LYS A 453 -35.73 1.81 3.38
C LYS A 453 -35.71 1.93 1.86
N ARG A 454 -34.55 1.77 1.22
CA ARG A 454 -34.34 1.96 -0.21
C ARG A 454 -34.30 0.68 -1.02
N TYR A 455 -34.10 -0.46 -0.34
CA TYR A 455 -33.94 -1.76 -0.97
C TYR A 455 -34.97 -2.76 -0.46
N GLU A 456 -35.45 -3.63 -1.36
CA GLU A 456 -36.10 -4.87 -0.97
C GLU A 456 -35.02 -5.90 -0.64
N VAL A 457 -34.81 -6.19 0.64
CA VAL A 457 -33.67 -6.98 1.14
C VAL A 457 -34.08 -8.44 1.31
N GLY A 458 -33.28 -9.34 0.72
CA GLY A 458 -33.43 -10.79 0.85
C GLY A 458 -32.08 -11.51 0.89
N PRO A 459 -32.07 -12.81 1.18
CA PRO A 459 -30.83 -13.60 1.29
C PRO A 459 -29.96 -13.60 0.01
N GLU A 460 -30.59 -13.41 -1.15
CA GLU A 460 -29.90 -13.44 -2.45
C GLU A 460 -29.21 -12.13 -2.82
N ASN A 461 -29.55 -11.00 -2.18
CA ASN A 461 -29.05 -9.66 -2.56
C ASN A 461 -28.40 -8.86 -1.43
N ILE A 462 -28.60 -9.23 -0.16
CA ILE A 462 -28.10 -8.46 0.98
C ILE A 462 -26.60 -8.21 0.91
N HIS A 463 -25.82 -9.22 0.56
CA HIS A 463 -24.36 -9.09 0.45
C HIS A 463 -23.95 -8.05 -0.58
N SER A 464 -24.56 -8.07 -1.77
CA SER A 464 -24.27 -7.08 -2.82
C SER A 464 -24.74 -5.67 -2.45
N ILE A 465 -25.87 -5.55 -1.71
CA ILE A 465 -26.34 -4.26 -1.19
C ILE A 465 -25.32 -3.69 -0.20
N VAL A 466 -24.89 -4.48 0.78
CA VAL A 466 -23.89 -4.04 1.78
C VAL A 466 -22.59 -3.61 1.12
N GLN A 467 -22.10 -4.38 0.13
CA GLN A 467 -20.92 -4.01 -0.64
C GLN A 467 -21.08 -2.68 -1.39
N ALA A 468 -22.21 -2.47 -2.05
CA ALA A 468 -22.51 -1.22 -2.75
C ALA A 468 -22.60 -0.03 -1.79
N GLU A 469 -23.27 -0.21 -0.65
CA GLU A 469 -23.44 0.85 0.36
C GLU A 469 -22.12 1.20 1.06
N ILE A 470 -21.21 0.25 1.29
CA ILE A 470 -19.82 0.52 1.75
C ILE A 470 -19.10 1.41 0.74
N GLY A 471 -19.24 1.14 -0.55
CA GLY A 471 -18.63 1.96 -1.60
C GLY A 471 -19.15 3.41 -1.59
N LYS A 472 -20.45 3.59 -1.40
CA LYS A 472 -21.05 4.94 -1.26
C LYS A 472 -20.54 5.68 -0.02
N VAL A 473 -20.42 4.98 1.12
CA VAL A 473 -19.82 5.56 2.34
C VAL A 473 -18.38 5.98 2.04
N PHE A 474 -17.60 5.16 1.34
CA PHE A 474 -16.22 5.51 1.03
C PHE A 474 -16.11 6.73 0.07
N ALA A 475 -17.04 6.88 -0.89
CA ALA A 475 -17.10 8.09 -1.71
C ALA A 475 -17.35 9.33 -0.84
N LYS A 476 -18.24 9.25 0.17
CA LYS A 476 -18.48 10.33 1.14
C LYS A 476 -17.25 10.59 2.03
N VAL A 477 -16.53 9.56 2.41
CA VAL A 477 -15.24 9.69 3.11
C VAL A 477 -14.23 10.50 2.28
N LEU A 478 -14.13 10.25 0.98
CA LEU A 478 -13.28 11.07 0.09
C LEU A 478 -13.78 12.50 -0.07
N GLU A 479 -15.10 12.73 -0.13
CA GLU A 479 -15.67 14.07 -0.13
C GLU A 479 -15.34 14.84 1.16
N CYS A 480 -15.42 14.18 2.33
CA CYS A 480 -14.99 14.78 3.60
C CYS A 480 -13.51 15.18 3.56
N ALA A 481 -12.65 14.35 2.97
CA ALA A 481 -11.23 14.63 2.81
C ALA A 481 -10.90 15.67 1.74
N GLY A 482 -11.85 16.00 0.85
CA GLY A 482 -11.73 17.03 -0.18
C GLY A 482 -11.77 18.43 0.42
N VAL A 483 -10.83 19.30 0.00
CA VAL A 483 -10.74 20.69 0.49
C VAL A 483 -11.91 21.52 -0.03
N TYR A 484 -12.16 21.48 -1.34
CA TYR A 484 -13.31 22.11 -1.95
C TYR A 484 -14.44 21.09 -2.07
N LYS A 485 -15.56 21.37 -1.37
CA LYS A 485 -16.72 20.46 -1.35
C LYS A 485 -17.41 20.42 -2.71
N ARG A 486 -18.14 19.34 -2.98
CA ARG A 486 -18.87 19.15 -4.25
C ARG A 486 -20.21 19.89 -4.29
N THR A 487 -20.32 21.04 -3.60
CA THR A 487 -21.44 21.99 -3.65
C THR A 487 -21.12 23.14 -4.60
N GLU A 488 -22.14 23.93 -4.97
CA GLU A 488 -21.95 25.12 -5.82
C GLU A 488 -20.96 26.10 -5.18
N GLU A 489 -21.05 26.33 -3.87
CA GLU A 489 -20.15 27.22 -3.14
C GLU A 489 -18.72 26.68 -3.10
N GLY A 490 -18.57 25.35 -2.89
CA GLY A 490 -17.27 24.70 -2.87
C GLY A 490 -16.60 24.73 -4.24
N GLN A 491 -17.34 24.53 -5.32
CA GLN A 491 -16.81 24.63 -6.68
C GLN A 491 -16.48 26.09 -7.04
N ALA A 492 -17.29 27.07 -6.63
CA ALA A 492 -16.98 28.50 -6.80
C ALA A 492 -15.69 28.88 -6.01
N ALA A 493 -15.48 28.30 -4.83
CA ALA A 493 -14.25 28.49 -4.06
C ALA A 493 -13.03 27.88 -4.77
N PHE A 494 -13.16 26.69 -5.36
CA PHE A 494 -12.10 26.10 -6.17
C PHE A 494 -11.73 26.98 -7.37
N GLU A 495 -12.73 27.55 -8.04
CA GLU A 495 -12.49 28.49 -9.13
C GLU A 495 -11.77 29.77 -8.67
N ARG A 496 -12.01 30.27 -7.45
CA ARG A 496 -11.24 31.38 -6.90
C ARG A 496 -9.76 31.06 -6.79
N PHE A 497 -9.43 29.85 -6.33
CA PHE A 497 -8.04 29.40 -6.29
C PHE A 497 -7.44 29.24 -7.69
N ILE A 498 -8.19 28.68 -8.65
CA ILE A 498 -7.72 28.54 -10.04
C ILE A 498 -7.30 29.91 -10.61
N ARG A 499 -8.08 30.97 -10.38
CA ARG A 499 -7.72 32.34 -10.84
C ARG A 499 -6.41 32.87 -10.24
N VAL A 500 -5.93 32.32 -9.14
CA VAL A 500 -4.65 32.73 -8.56
C VAL A 500 -3.48 32.10 -9.31
N ILE A 501 -3.69 30.96 -9.96
CA ILE A 501 -2.66 30.18 -10.67
C ILE A 501 -2.72 30.30 -12.20
N GLU A 502 -3.78 30.90 -12.76
CA GLU A 502 -3.89 31.27 -14.17
C GLU A 502 -2.95 32.45 -14.52
#